data_fe00bcab3b319534463d1bfcc7f3740e
#
_entry.id   fe00bcab3b319534463d1bfcc7f3740e
#
_cell.length_a   1.000
_cell.length_b   1.000
_cell.length_c   1.000
_cell.angle_alpha   90.00
_cell.angle_beta   90.00
_cell.angle_gamma   90.00
#
_symmetry.space_group_name_H-M   'P 1'
#
loop_
_entity.id
_entity.type
_entity.pdbx_description
1 polymer ?
#
loop_
_entity_poly.entity_id
_entity_poly.type
_entity_poly.pdbx_seq_one_letter_code
_entity_poly.pdbx_strand_id
1 'polypeptide(L)'
;LTPSWDTDDNIFITAQASNITIANPTGTPVNGQTIMIRIKFNAVYTITYGTNYRAFVAALPTAGVAGKTLFLGLIANTTDTKVDTTAMSEV
;
A
#
# COMPACT_ATOMS: atom_id res chain seq x y z
N LEU A 1 7.89 1.85 4.99
CA LEU A 1 7.06 0.66 5.18
C LEU A 1 7.43 -0.41 4.14
N THR A 2 7.82 -1.57 4.60
CA THR A 2 8.13 -2.71 3.74
C THR A 2 7.20 -3.87 4.10
N PRO A 3 6.11 -4.10 3.32
CA PRO A 3 5.25 -5.26 3.55
C PRO A 3 6.01 -6.58 3.33
N SER A 4 5.60 -7.64 4.00
CA SER A 4 6.18 -8.98 3.81
C SER A 4 5.09 -9.98 3.45
N TRP A 5 5.26 -10.66 2.33
CA TRP A 5 4.35 -11.73 1.92
C TRP A 5 4.38 -12.93 2.88
N ASP A 6 5.47 -13.07 3.62
CA ASP A 6 5.63 -14.21 4.53
C ASP A 6 4.94 -14.00 5.88
N THR A 7 4.76 -12.74 6.32
CA THR A 7 4.32 -12.45 7.69
C THR A 7 3.13 -11.49 7.78
N ASP A 8 2.82 -10.73 6.73
CA ASP A 8 1.80 -9.67 6.81
C ASP A 8 0.52 -10.05 6.06
N ASP A 9 -0.62 -9.93 6.74
CA ASP A 9 -1.95 -9.97 6.11
C ASP A 9 -2.61 -8.60 6.15
N ASN A 10 -2.46 -7.91 7.28
CA ASN A 10 -2.98 -6.57 7.52
C ASN A 10 -1.92 -5.70 8.15
N ILE A 11 -1.79 -4.48 7.63
CA ILE A 11 -0.93 -3.47 8.22
C ILE A 11 -1.80 -2.25 8.53
N PHE A 12 -1.76 -1.79 9.78
CA PHE A 12 -2.54 -0.62 10.18
C PHE A 12 -1.64 0.42 10.84
N ILE A 13 -1.52 1.58 10.20
CA ILE A 13 -0.83 2.73 10.76
C ILE A 13 -1.89 3.71 11.24
N THR A 14 -1.93 3.96 12.55
CA THR A 14 -3.00 4.75 13.18
C THR A 14 -2.73 6.25 13.17
N ALA A 15 -1.49 6.67 12.95
CA ALA A 15 -1.10 8.08 13.00
C ALA A 15 0.19 8.31 12.20
N GLN A 16 0.06 8.40 10.88
CA GLN A 16 1.21 8.69 10.03
C GLN A 16 1.57 10.17 10.14
N ALA A 17 2.77 10.46 10.63
CA ALA A 17 3.23 11.81 10.96
C ALA A 17 4.44 12.26 10.14
N SER A 18 4.66 11.67 8.96
CA SER A 18 5.75 12.01 8.05
C SER A 18 5.44 11.49 6.64
N ASN A 19 6.22 11.89 5.66
CA ASN A 19 6.17 11.28 4.34
C ASN A 19 6.47 9.78 4.46
N ILE A 20 5.83 8.98 3.62
CA ILE A 20 5.95 7.53 3.67
C ILE A 20 6.36 6.97 2.32
N THR A 21 7.26 6.00 2.32
CA THR A 21 7.58 5.18 1.16
C THR A 21 7.06 3.77 1.42
N ILE A 22 6.25 3.27 0.51
CA ILE A 22 5.78 1.89 0.55
C ILE A 22 6.69 1.10 -0.39
N ALA A 23 7.71 0.46 0.18
CA ALA A 23 8.71 -0.26 -0.57
C ALA A 23 8.15 -1.55 -1.17
N ASN A 24 8.82 -2.10 -2.18
CA ASN A 24 8.44 -3.39 -2.73
C ASN A 24 8.36 -4.44 -1.62
N PRO A 25 7.30 -5.28 -1.59
CA PRO A 25 7.18 -6.31 -0.57
C PRO A 25 8.34 -7.29 -0.62
N THR A 26 8.70 -7.81 0.55
CA THR A 26 9.69 -8.88 0.70
C THR A 26 9.00 -10.24 0.86
N GLY A 27 9.78 -11.31 0.91
CA GLY A 27 9.26 -12.66 1.08
C GLY A 27 8.89 -13.32 -0.23
N THR A 28 8.26 -14.50 -0.13
CA THR A 28 7.90 -15.32 -1.28
C THR A 28 6.38 -15.33 -1.44
N PRO A 29 5.83 -14.58 -2.41
CA PRO A 29 4.38 -14.52 -2.60
C PRO A 29 3.84 -15.78 -3.27
N VAL A 30 2.58 -16.09 -2.95
CA VAL A 30 1.75 -17.02 -3.72
C VAL A 30 0.88 -16.17 -4.65
N ASN A 31 0.72 -16.56 -5.91
CA ASN A 31 -0.09 -15.82 -6.85
C ASN A 31 -1.52 -15.62 -6.32
N GLY A 32 -1.98 -14.37 -6.28
CA GLY A 32 -3.27 -14.00 -5.72
C GLY A 32 -3.26 -13.74 -4.21
N GLN A 33 -2.14 -13.90 -3.53
CA GLN A 33 -2.02 -13.56 -2.11
C GLN A 33 -2.27 -12.06 -1.90
N THR A 34 -2.92 -11.70 -0.79
CA THR A 34 -3.31 -10.31 -0.51
C THR A 34 -2.70 -9.79 0.78
N ILE A 35 -2.40 -8.50 0.79
CA ILE A 35 -2.08 -7.73 2.00
C ILE A 35 -2.96 -6.49 2.00
N MET A 36 -3.59 -6.19 3.14
CA MET A 36 -4.39 -4.97 3.31
C MET A 36 -3.61 -3.96 4.13
N ILE A 37 -3.49 -2.74 3.63
CA ILE A 37 -2.81 -1.65 4.34
C ILE A 37 -3.81 -0.54 4.57
N ARG A 38 -3.90 -0.07 5.83
CA ARG A 38 -4.69 1.10 6.19
C ARG A 38 -3.79 2.11 6.86
N ILE A 39 -3.77 3.33 6.35
CA ILE A 39 -2.93 4.40 6.88
C ILE A 39 -3.78 5.62 7.18
N LYS A 40 -3.85 6.01 8.45
CA LYS A 40 -4.46 7.27 8.84
C LYS A 40 -3.40 8.34 8.94
N PHE A 41 -3.60 9.45 8.23
CA PHE A 41 -2.64 10.55 8.17
C PHE A 41 -3.00 11.66 9.16
N ASN A 42 -2.01 12.18 9.87
CA ASN A 42 -2.19 13.33 10.76
C ASN A 42 -2.25 14.65 9.98
N ALA A 43 -1.61 14.71 8.84
CA ALA A 43 -1.58 15.87 7.96
C ALA A 43 -1.38 15.38 6.52
N VAL A 44 -1.22 16.30 5.58
CA VAL A 44 -0.91 15.94 4.19
C VAL A 44 0.57 15.55 4.10
N TYR A 45 0.81 14.29 3.75
CA TYR A 45 2.17 13.76 3.56
C TYR A 45 2.28 13.06 2.21
N THR A 46 3.47 13.10 1.62
CA THR A 46 3.76 12.46 0.35
C THR A 46 3.85 10.94 0.51
N ILE A 47 3.26 10.22 -0.45
CA ILE A 47 3.33 8.76 -0.53
C ILE A 47 4.15 8.39 -1.76
N THR A 48 5.18 7.58 -1.57
CA THR A 48 6.03 7.05 -2.64
C THR A 48 5.91 5.53 -2.66
N TYR A 49 5.89 4.93 -3.84
CA TYR A 49 5.73 3.49 -4.01
C TYR A 49 6.97 2.87 -4.64
N GLY A 50 7.28 1.64 -4.26
CA GLY A 50 8.30 0.83 -4.91
C GLY A 50 7.92 0.52 -6.37
N THR A 51 8.89 0.10 -7.16
CA THR A 51 8.76 -0.07 -8.61
C THR A 51 7.82 -1.21 -9.03
N ASN A 52 7.54 -2.16 -8.13
CA ASN A 52 6.69 -3.31 -8.43
C ASN A 52 5.20 -3.02 -8.28
N TYR A 53 4.83 -1.92 -7.65
CA TYR A 53 3.42 -1.55 -7.49
C TYR A 53 2.83 -1.11 -8.82
N ARG A 54 1.67 -1.69 -9.15
CA ARG A 54 0.94 -1.37 -10.38
C ARG A 54 -0.49 -0.98 -10.03
N ALA A 55 -0.92 0.18 -10.51
CA ALA A 55 -2.28 0.67 -10.26
C ALA A 55 -3.30 -0.05 -11.12
N PHE A 56 -4.48 -0.34 -10.53
CA PHE A 56 -5.65 -0.81 -11.24
C PHE A 56 -6.78 0.20 -11.06
N VAL A 57 -7.55 0.41 -12.11
CA VAL A 57 -8.70 1.33 -12.20
C VAL A 57 -8.28 2.78 -12.23
N ALA A 58 -7.51 3.24 -11.25
CA ALA A 58 -7.07 4.63 -11.15
C ALA A 58 -5.63 4.71 -10.65
N ALA A 59 -4.96 5.82 -10.91
CA ALA A 59 -3.61 6.05 -10.42
C ALA A 59 -3.56 5.96 -8.89
N LEU A 60 -2.45 5.44 -8.34
CA LEU A 60 -2.25 5.37 -6.90
C LEU A 60 -2.10 6.80 -6.33
N PRO A 61 -2.67 7.07 -5.16
CA PRO A 61 -2.56 8.39 -4.54
C PRO A 61 -1.10 8.68 -4.17
N THR A 62 -0.67 9.92 -4.39
CA THR A 62 0.69 10.37 -4.07
C THR A 62 0.74 11.23 -2.81
N ALA A 63 -0.40 11.50 -2.20
CA ALA A 63 -0.50 12.25 -0.95
C ALA A 63 -1.64 11.73 -0.08
N GLY A 64 -1.41 11.69 1.24
CA GLY A 64 -2.45 11.45 2.22
C GLY A 64 -3.22 12.72 2.54
N VAL A 65 -4.45 12.58 3.01
CA VAL A 65 -5.31 13.69 3.43
C VAL A 65 -5.38 13.73 4.95
N ALA A 66 -5.19 14.92 5.53
CA ALA A 66 -5.21 15.11 6.98
C ALA A 66 -6.49 14.54 7.62
N GLY A 67 -6.35 13.72 8.63
CA GLY A 67 -7.44 13.12 9.38
C GLY A 67 -8.19 12.00 8.64
N LYS A 68 -7.76 11.61 7.45
CA LYS A 68 -8.41 10.58 6.64
C LYS A 68 -7.58 9.32 6.56
N THR A 69 -8.26 8.19 6.36
CA THR A 69 -7.62 6.89 6.21
C THR A 69 -7.51 6.54 4.73
N LEU A 70 -6.31 6.18 4.30
CA LEU A 70 -6.06 5.58 3.00
C LEU A 70 -6.06 4.07 3.15
N PHE A 71 -6.73 3.40 2.23
CA PHE A 71 -6.83 1.95 2.18
C PHE A 71 -6.15 1.45 0.91
N LEU A 72 -5.18 0.56 1.06
CA LEU A 72 -4.48 -0.07 -0.06
C LEU A 72 -4.70 -1.58 -0.01
N GLY A 73 -5.19 -2.14 -1.11
CA GLY A 73 -5.27 -3.59 -1.30
C GLY A 73 -4.15 -4.04 -2.22
N LEU A 74 -3.26 -4.90 -1.73
CA LEU A 74 -2.15 -5.44 -2.49
C LEU A 74 -2.46 -6.89 -2.87
N ILE A 75 -2.32 -7.22 -4.16
CA ILE A 75 -2.50 -8.58 -4.66
C ILE A 75 -1.23 -8.99 -5.38
N ALA A 76 -0.65 -10.11 -4.96
CA ALA A 76 0.55 -10.64 -5.60
C ALA A 76 0.21 -11.18 -7.00
N ASN A 77 0.91 -10.69 -8.01
CA ASN A 77 0.86 -11.21 -9.36
C ASN A 77 2.23 -11.78 -9.71
N THR A 78 2.39 -13.08 -9.51
CA THR A 78 3.69 -13.74 -9.74
C THR A 78 3.96 -13.97 -11.22
N THR A 79 2.94 -13.94 -12.07
CA THR A 79 3.09 -14.06 -13.52
C THR A 79 3.81 -12.84 -14.09
N ASP A 80 3.40 -11.64 -13.66
CA ASP A 80 3.96 -10.37 -14.14
C ASP A 80 5.07 -9.85 -13.24
N THR A 81 5.30 -10.49 -12.09
CA THR A 81 6.23 -10.03 -11.05
C THR A 81 5.86 -8.60 -10.60
N LYS A 82 4.57 -8.39 -10.32
CA LYS A 82 4.01 -7.10 -9.91
C LYS A 82 3.14 -7.26 -8.68
N VAL A 83 2.91 -6.14 -8.00
CA VAL A 83 1.93 -6.01 -6.93
C VAL A 83 0.75 -5.23 -7.49
N ASP A 84 -0.34 -5.93 -7.78
CA ASP A 84 -1.55 -5.30 -8.29
C ASP A 84 -2.23 -4.58 -7.13
N THR A 85 -2.40 -3.28 -7.26
CA THR A 85 -2.76 -2.43 -6.13
C THR A 85 -4.03 -1.65 -6.42
N THR A 86 -4.98 -1.69 -5.48
CA THR A 86 -6.13 -0.82 -5.47
C THR A 86 -6.03 0.15 -4.29
N ALA A 87 -6.55 1.36 -4.46
CA ALA A 87 -6.53 2.35 -3.40
C ALA A 87 -7.91 2.98 -3.23
N MET A 88 -8.32 3.16 -1.97
CA MET A 88 -9.54 3.85 -1.61
C MET A 88 -9.25 4.84 -0.50
N SER A 89 -9.81 6.03 -0.62
CA SER A 89 -9.65 7.08 0.39
C SER A 89 -10.97 7.26 1.14
N GLU A 90 -10.87 7.51 2.43
CA GLU A 90 -12.01 7.91 3.24
C GLU A 90 -12.58 9.23 2.70
N VAL A 91 -13.87 9.31 2.60
CA VAL A 91 -14.58 10.51 2.09
C VAL A 91 -14.55 11.67 3.09
#